data_59755f9b78a0b4dfd3402c490832ee8f
#
_entry.id   59755f9b78a0b4dfd3402c490832ee8f
#
_cell.length_a   1.000
_cell.length_b   1.000
_cell.length_c   1.000
_cell.angle_alpha   90.00
_cell.angle_beta   90.00
_cell.angle_gamma   90.00
#
_symmetry.space_group_name_H-M   'P 1'
#
loop_
_entity.id
_entity.type
_entity.pdbx_description
1 polymer ?
#
loop_
_entity_poly.entity_id
_entity_poly.type
_entity_poly.pdbx_seq_one_letter_code
_entity_poly.pdbx_strand_id
1 'polypeptide(L)'
;RFCKGKTFPGAWHLYANLAPAEESFIGQARVFEESQSEQLLKPEYRKAPSVQSIVDKTYARVEGKGLSELKKKQYLDMHQWMPGDILLKADKMTMAHSLELRVPLLDKELMGVAEQVPTKYLITDENTKYAFRQAAGRHLPKEWYDREKLGFPVPIKKWLREEKFYKYVRSVFERDYVSQFFDQDALLKMIDDNYAGKTDDRRKIWTVYSFCLLYTSPS
;
A
#
# COMPACT_ATOMS: atom_id res chain seq x y z
N ARG A 1 -5.83 14.45 -18.40
CA ARG A 1 -6.30 13.44 -19.41
C ARG A 1 -5.19 13.02 -20.38
N PHE A 2 -4.25 13.90 -20.77
CA PHE A 2 -3.20 13.58 -21.76
C PHE A 2 -2.28 12.41 -21.35
N CYS A 3 -1.98 12.24 -20.07
CA CYS A 3 -1.08 11.19 -19.57
C CYS A 3 -1.79 9.89 -19.17
N LYS A 4 -3.12 9.86 -19.11
CA LYS A 4 -3.89 8.64 -18.78
C LYS A 4 -3.73 7.61 -19.89
N GLY A 5 -3.21 6.44 -19.57
CA GLY A 5 -2.94 5.35 -20.55
C GLY A 5 -1.68 5.53 -21.40
N LYS A 6 -0.83 6.53 -21.13
CA LYS A 6 0.47 6.68 -21.79
C LYS A 6 1.54 5.84 -21.10
N THR A 7 2.48 5.31 -21.88
CA THR A 7 3.49 4.33 -21.43
C THR A 7 4.93 4.86 -21.46
N PHE A 8 5.14 6.17 -21.44
CA PHE A 8 6.49 6.73 -21.29
C PHE A 8 6.93 6.79 -19.81
N PRO A 9 8.24 6.71 -19.52
CA PRO A 9 8.74 6.84 -18.15
C PRO A 9 8.24 8.12 -17.47
N GLY A 10 7.65 7.98 -16.28
CA GLY A 10 7.10 9.14 -15.53
C GLY A 10 5.66 9.56 -15.89
N ALA A 11 5.04 9.00 -16.93
CA ALA A 11 3.65 9.32 -17.31
C ALA A 11 2.67 9.15 -16.15
N TRP A 12 2.82 8.08 -15.37
CA TRP A 12 2.00 7.84 -14.19
C TRP A 12 2.21 8.89 -13.10
N HIS A 13 3.46 9.25 -12.81
CA HIS A 13 3.75 10.30 -11.83
C HIS A 13 3.17 11.64 -12.22
N LEU A 14 3.26 11.98 -13.51
CA LEU A 14 2.67 13.20 -14.04
C LEU A 14 1.14 13.17 -13.93
N TYR A 15 0.51 12.07 -14.30
CA TYR A 15 -0.94 11.89 -14.17
C TYR A 15 -1.38 11.97 -12.69
N ALA A 16 -0.70 11.24 -11.80
CA ALA A 16 -1.03 11.19 -10.37
C ALA A 16 -0.88 12.55 -9.66
N ASN A 17 -0.06 13.46 -10.21
CA ASN A 17 0.12 14.80 -9.65
C ASN A 17 -0.86 15.84 -10.25
N LEU A 18 -1.39 15.62 -11.44
CA LEU A 18 -2.25 16.56 -12.14
C LEU A 18 -3.73 16.19 -12.12
N ALA A 19 -4.05 14.93 -11.94
CA ALA A 19 -5.44 14.46 -11.86
C ALA A 19 -6.01 14.62 -10.44
N PRO A 20 -7.34 14.79 -10.31
CA PRO A 20 -8.02 14.73 -9.01
C PRO A 20 -7.66 13.47 -8.22
N ALA A 21 -7.65 13.58 -6.89
CA ALA A 21 -7.32 12.45 -6.02
C ALA A 21 -8.22 11.24 -6.29
N GLU A 22 -9.50 11.48 -6.50
CA GLU A 22 -10.53 10.48 -6.78
C GLU A 22 -10.24 9.66 -8.04
N GLU A 23 -9.59 10.25 -9.04
CA GLU A 23 -9.24 9.56 -10.29
C GLU A 23 -7.85 8.92 -10.28
N SER A 24 -6.95 9.43 -9.45
CA SER A 24 -5.51 9.11 -9.53
C SER A 24 -4.98 8.31 -8.35
N PHE A 25 -5.71 8.25 -7.25
CA PHE A 25 -5.22 7.67 -6.02
C PHE A 25 -6.23 6.73 -5.36
N ILE A 26 -5.93 5.45 -5.35
CA ILE A 26 -6.73 4.38 -4.73
C ILE A 26 -6.08 3.82 -3.45
N GLY A 27 -5.17 4.59 -2.83
CA GLY A 27 -4.45 4.21 -1.62
C GLY A 27 -3.03 3.71 -1.86
N GLN A 28 -2.26 3.63 -0.78
CA GLN A 28 -0.85 3.19 -0.80
C GLN A 28 -0.70 1.67 -1.04
N ALA A 29 -1.73 0.89 -0.76
CA ALA A 29 -1.70 -0.57 -0.85
C ALA A 29 -1.89 -1.13 -2.26
N ARG A 30 -1.96 -0.29 -3.30
CA ARG A 30 -2.10 -0.75 -4.68
C ARG A 30 -0.94 -1.64 -5.09
N VAL A 31 -1.24 -2.90 -5.39
CA VAL A 31 -0.26 -3.91 -5.84
C VAL A 31 -0.54 -4.36 -7.26
N PHE A 32 -1.81 -4.62 -7.58
CA PHE A 32 -2.26 -5.04 -8.90
C PHE A 32 -2.99 -3.92 -9.63
N GLU A 33 -2.79 -3.82 -10.93
CA GLU A 33 -3.76 -3.21 -11.82
C GLU A 33 -4.95 -4.18 -12.01
N GLU A 34 -6.14 -3.66 -12.24
CA GLU A 34 -7.36 -4.48 -12.37
C GLU A 34 -7.21 -5.56 -13.46
N SER A 35 -6.71 -5.18 -14.63
CA SER A 35 -6.42 -6.12 -15.72
C SER A 35 -5.41 -7.21 -15.37
N GLN A 36 -4.47 -6.93 -14.47
CA GLN A 36 -3.48 -7.93 -14.03
C GLN A 36 -4.09 -8.92 -13.03
N SER A 37 -4.96 -8.44 -12.12
CA SER A 37 -5.68 -9.31 -11.21
C SER A 37 -6.66 -10.22 -11.95
N GLU A 38 -7.33 -9.72 -12.98
CA GLU A 38 -8.23 -10.50 -13.84
C GLU A 38 -7.51 -11.64 -14.57
N GLN A 39 -6.26 -11.46 -14.96
CA GLN A 39 -5.45 -12.52 -15.58
C GLN A 39 -5.09 -13.64 -14.60
N LEU A 40 -5.00 -13.35 -13.32
CA LEU A 40 -4.64 -14.32 -12.29
C LEU A 40 -5.85 -14.98 -11.63
N LEU A 41 -6.98 -14.28 -11.54
CA LEU A 41 -8.18 -14.79 -10.88
C LEU A 41 -8.99 -15.71 -11.79
N LYS A 42 -9.61 -16.73 -11.20
CA LYS A 42 -10.64 -17.51 -11.89
C LYS A 42 -11.85 -16.64 -12.24
N PRO A 43 -12.60 -16.96 -13.33
CA PRO A 43 -13.70 -16.13 -13.83
C PRO A 43 -14.77 -15.78 -12.80
N GLU A 44 -15.07 -16.69 -11.88
CA GLU A 44 -16.07 -16.49 -10.81
C GLU A 44 -15.68 -15.36 -9.85
N TYR A 45 -14.38 -15.09 -9.64
CA TYR A 45 -13.88 -14.05 -8.74
C TYR A 45 -13.64 -12.71 -9.44
N ARG A 46 -13.76 -12.65 -10.77
CA ARG A 46 -13.62 -11.39 -11.56
C ARG A 46 -14.84 -10.48 -11.45
N LYS A 47 -15.93 -10.98 -10.87
CA LYS A 47 -17.21 -10.23 -10.71
C LYS A 47 -17.27 -9.39 -9.43
N ALA A 48 -16.20 -9.33 -8.67
CA ALA A 48 -16.12 -8.48 -7.48
C ALA A 48 -16.24 -6.99 -7.85
N PRO A 49 -16.80 -6.15 -6.95
CA PRO A 49 -16.79 -4.70 -7.15
C PRO A 49 -15.37 -4.20 -7.43
N SER A 50 -15.22 -3.27 -8.36
CA SER A 50 -13.92 -2.67 -8.64
C SER A 50 -13.35 -1.97 -7.41
N VAL A 51 -12.03 -1.93 -7.29
CA VAL A 51 -11.35 -1.17 -6.21
C VAL A 51 -11.80 0.28 -6.22
N GLN A 52 -11.98 0.87 -7.42
CA GLN A 52 -12.48 2.24 -7.56
C GLN A 52 -13.84 2.43 -6.89
N SER A 53 -14.78 1.50 -7.06
CA SER A 53 -16.12 1.60 -6.45
C SER A 53 -16.09 1.55 -4.90
N ILE A 54 -15.06 0.92 -4.31
CA ILE A 54 -14.84 0.90 -2.86
C ILE A 54 -14.27 2.24 -2.39
N VAL A 55 -13.30 2.76 -3.12
CA VAL A 55 -12.61 4.02 -2.84
C VAL A 55 -13.54 5.21 -2.99
N ASP A 56 -14.40 5.22 -4.02
CA ASP A 56 -15.39 6.28 -4.28
C ASP A 56 -16.32 6.50 -3.08
N LYS A 57 -16.73 5.43 -2.38
CA LYS A 57 -17.53 5.54 -1.15
C LYS A 57 -16.82 6.31 -0.04
N THR A 58 -15.49 6.25 0.00
CA THR A 58 -14.70 7.00 0.97
C THR A 58 -14.55 8.45 0.55
N TYR A 59 -14.28 8.72 -0.72
CA TYR A 59 -14.20 10.09 -1.25
C TYR A 59 -15.53 10.83 -1.18
N ALA A 60 -16.65 10.17 -1.43
CA ALA A 60 -17.99 10.77 -1.31
C ALA A 60 -18.25 11.40 0.07
N ARG A 61 -17.61 10.91 1.14
CA ARG A 61 -17.76 11.48 2.50
C ARG A 61 -17.13 12.87 2.65
N VAL A 62 -16.23 13.23 1.76
CA VAL A 62 -15.51 14.52 1.77
C VAL A 62 -15.80 15.38 0.54
N GLU A 63 -16.69 14.94 -0.32
CA GLU A 63 -17.17 15.73 -1.46
C GLU A 63 -17.76 17.06 -0.99
N GLY A 64 -17.46 18.14 -1.70
CA GLY A 64 -17.94 19.49 -1.35
C GLY A 64 -17.30 20.14 -0.11
N LYS A 65 -16.43 19.45 0.63
CA LYS A 65 -15.80 20.00 1.85
C LYS A 65 -14.59 20.91 1.60
N GLY A 66 -14.25 21.21 0.35
CA GLY A 66 -13.15 22.12 0.00
C GLY A 66 -11.75 21.61 0.38
N LEU A 67 -11.56 20.28 0.53
CA LEU A 67 -10.26 19.71 0.84
C LEU A 67 -9.31 19.79 -0.36
N SER A 68 -8.03 20.09 -0.08
CA SER A 68 -6.97 19.97 -1.10
C SER A 68 -6.77 18.51 -1.52
N GLU A 69 -6.22 18.30 -2.72
CA GLU A 69 -5.95 16.96 -3.25
C GLU A 69 -5.07 16.13 -2.30
N LEU A 70 -4.10 16.77 -1.66
CA LEU A 70 -3.28 16.12 -0.63
C LEU A 70 -4.14 15.63 0.55
N LYS A 71 -5.02 16.48 1.07
CA LYS A 71 -5.88 16.11 2.21
C LYS A 71 -6.89 15.02 1.85
N LYS A 72 -7.41 15.01 0.63
CA LYS A 72 -8.25 13.90 0.14
C LYS A 72 -7.48 12.56 0.11
N LYS A 73 -6.25 12.57 -0.41
CA LYS A 73 -5.38 11.36 -0.42
C LYS A 73 -5.06 10.88 1.00
N GLN A 74 -4.76 11.79 1.92
CA GLN A 74 -4.56 11.47 3.33
C GLN A 74 -5.83 10.91 3.98
N TYR A 75 -7.00 11.48 3.67
CA TYR A 75 -8.28 11.01 4.16
C TYR A 75 -8.55 9.56 3.73
N LEU A 76 -8.29 9.23 2.46
CA LEU A 76 -8.43 7.86 1.98
C LEU A 76 -7.50 6.90 2.76
N ASP A 77 -6.22 7.22 2.88
CA ASP A 77 -5.25 6.37 3.58
C ASP A 77 -5.61 6.18 5.06
N MET A 78 -6.09 7.21 5.73
CA MET A 78 -6.54 7.13 7.13
C MET A 78 -7.77 6.22 7.32
N HIS A 79 -8.61 6.04 6.30
CA HIS A 79 -9.81 5.22 6.40
C HIS A 79 -9.68 3.82 5.78
N GLN A 80 -8.66 3.58 4.97
CA GLN A 80 -8.45 2.31 4.29
C GLN A 80 -7.12 1.66 4.72
N TRP A 81 -6.00 2.27 4.38
CA TRP A 81 -4.69 1.67 4.59
C TRP A 81 -4.26 1.64 6.05
N MET A 82 -4.47 2.73 6.78
CA MET A 82 -4.07 2.77 8.19
C MET A 82 -4.80 1.74 9.06
N PRO A 83 -6.14 1.66 9.07
CA PRO A 83 -6.82 0.67 9.89
C PRO A 83 -6.67 -0.75 9.35
N GLY A 84 -6.72 -0.94 8.02
CA GLY A 84 -6.74 -2.26 7.38
C GLY A 84 -5.38 -2.95 7.26
N ASP A 85 -4.27 -2.20 7.27
CA ASP A 85 -2.91 -2.75 7.19
C ASP A 85 -2.02 -2.31 8.36
N ILE A 86 -1.74 -1.02 8.49
CA ILE A 86 -0.70 -0.54 9.40
C ILE A 86 -1.04 -0.81 10.87
N LEU A 87 -2.21 -0.37 11.32
CA LEU A 87 -2.61 -0.52 12.73
C LEU A 87 -2.98 -1.96 13.06
N LEU A 88 -3.72 -2.63 12.17
CA LEU A 88 -4.10 -4.03 12.35
C LEU A 88 -2.87 -4.95 12.47
N LYS A 89 -1.90 -4.77 11.57
CA LYS A 89 -0.65 -5.53 11.59
C LYS A 89 0.18 -5.21 12.83
N ALA A 90 0.34 -3.92 13.16
CA ALA A 90 1.09 -3.51 14.32
C ALA A 90 0.50 -4.10 15.61
N ASP A 91 -0.81 -3.99 15.80
CA ASP A 91 -1.51 -4.55 16.97
C ASP A 91 -1.35 -6.07 17.04
N LYS A 92 -1.70 -6.80 15.98
CA LYS A 92 -1.62 -8.27 15.98
C LYS A 92 -0.20 -8.79 16.22
N MET A 93 0.81 -8.16 15.62
CA MET A 93 2.20 -8.62 15.78
C MET A 93 2.73 -8.34 17.19
N THR A 94 2.43 -7.18 17.76
CA THR A 94 2.87 -6.84 19.11
C THR A 94 2.11 -7.64 20.18
N MET A 95 0.79 -7.79 20.03
CA MET A 95 -0.03 -8.58 20.95
C MET A 95 0.31 -10.06 20.92
N ALA A 96 0.75 -10.62 19.80
CA ALA A 96 1.28 -11.99 19.72
C ALA A 96 2.50 -12.21 20.64
N HIS A 97 3.16 -11.12 21.05
CA HIS A 97 4.30 -11.13 21.97
C HIS A 97 3.98 -10.43 23.30
N SER A 98 2.70 -10.26 23.64
CA SER A 98 2.23 -9.59 24.87
C SER A 98 2.76 -8.16 25.03
N LEU A 99 3.01 -7.45 23.93
CA LEU A 99 3.48 -6.08 23.90
C LEU A 99 2.33 -5.15 23.50
N GLU A 100 1.96 -4.22 24.37
CA GLU A 100 0.95 -3.21 24.06
C GLU A 100 1.59 -2.03 23.28
N LEU A 101 1.07 -1.78 22.06
CA LEU A 101 1.48 -0.68 21.23
C LEU A 101 0.56 0.52 21.40
N ARG A 102 1.14 1.70 21.66
CA ARG A 102 0.43 2.98 21.68
C ARG A 102 0.86 3.82 20.48
N VAL A 103 -0.10 4.58 19.93
CA VAL A 103 0.09 5.40 18.71
C VAL A 103 -0.25 6.87 18.99
N PRO A 104 0.59 7.62 19.75
CA PRO A 104 0.27 8.95 20.24
C PRO A 104 -0.01 9.97 19.14
N LEU A 105 0.50 9.77 17.93
CA LEU A 105 0.24 10.64 16.77
C LEU A 105 -1.17 10.48 16.18
N LEU A 106 -1.95 9.50 16.63
CA LEU A 106 -3.36 9.30 16.28
C LEU A 106 -4.33 9.74 17.38
N ASP A 107 -3.83 10.47 18.37
CA ASP A 107 -4.66 11.10 19.37
C ASP A 107 -5.65 12.09 18.73
N LYS A 108 -6.89 12.13 19.23
CA LYS A 108 -7.99 12.92 18.62
C LYS A 108 -7.72 14.43 18.71
N GLU A 109 -7.13 14.91 19.81
CA GLU A 109 -6.83 16.33 19.99
C GLU A 109 -5.71 16.74 19.04
N LEU A 110 -4.67 15.90 18.92
CA LEU A 110 -3.59 16.12 17.97
C LEU A 110 -4.10 16.10 16.53
N MET A 111 -5.02 15.18 16.19
CA MET A 111 -5.65 15.15 14.85
C MET A 111 -6.44 16.42 14.56
N GLY A 112 -7.20 16.93 15.54
CA GLY A 112 -7.93 18.20 15.41
C GLY A 112 -7.01 19.38 15.12
N VAL A 113 -5.80 19.41 15.69
CA VAL A 113 -4.78 20.41 15.34
C VAL A 113 -4.20 20.14 13.93
N ALA A 114 -3.88 18.90 13.60
CA ALA A 114 -3.28 18.53 12.32
C ALA A 114 -4.19 18.83 11.13
N GLU A 115 -5.50 18.68 11.28
CA GLU A 115 -6.49 19.01 10.25
C GLU A 115 -6.51 20.50 9.90
N GLN A 116 -6.16 21.36 10.84
CA GLN A 116 -6.12 22.82 10.63
C GLN A 116 -4.83 23.30 9.97
N VAL A 117 -3.80 22.44 9.90
CA VAL A 117 -2.51 22.82 9.29
C VAL A 117 -2.69 23.00 7.77
N PRO A 118 -2.40 24.19 7.22
CA PRO A 118 -2.44 24.42 5.78
C PRO A 118 -1.47 23.52 5.02
N THR A 119 -1.86 23.08 3.82
CA THR A 119 -1.08 22.16 2.98
C THR A 119 0.37 22.61 2.77
N LYS A 120 0.62 23.93 2.62
CA LYS A 120 1.97 24.49 2.46
C LYS A 120 2.93 24.21 3.62
N TYR A 121 2.39 23.87 4.79
CA TYR A 121 3.17 23.47 5.98
C TYR A 121 3.21 21.97 6.20
N LEU A 122 2.49 21.18 5.42
CA LEU A 122 2.57 19.73 5.46
C LEU A 122 3.73 19.22 4.61
N ILE A 123 3.87 19.77 3.41
CA ILE A 123 4.89 19.40 2.42
C ILE A 123 5.48 20.69 1.84
N THR A 124 6.81 20.73 1.70
CA THR A 124 7.58 21.71 0.96
C THR A 124 8.37 21.01 -0.15
N ASP A 125 9.01 21.75 -1.02
CA ASP A 125 9.87 21.19 -2.08
C ASP A 125 11.04 20.36 -1.51
N GLU A 126 11.48 20.68 -0.29
CA GLU A 126 12.63 20.04 0.36
C GLU A 126 12.19 18.95 1.36
N ASN A 127 11.03 19.10 2.00
CA ASN A 127 10.65 18.29 3.15
C ASN A 127 9.19 17.84 3.15
N THR A 128 8.99 16.57 3.44
CA THR A 128 7.70 16.05 3.89
C THR A 128 7.57 16.19 5.41
N LYS A 129 6.32 16.29 5.93
CA LYS A 129 6.04 16.48 7.37
C LYS A 129 6.67 17.77 7.94
N TYR A 130 6.71 18.84 7.16
CA TYR A 130 7.43 20.07 7.51
C TYR A 130 7.02 20.64 8.87
N ALA A 131 5.72 20.89 9.11
CA ALA A 131 5.24 21.43 10.40
C ALA A 131 5.63 20.54 11.59
N PHE A 132 5.50 19.21 11.41
CA PHE A 132 5.89 18.26 12.48
C PHE A 132 7.39 18.30 12.77
N ARG A 133 8.23 18.36 11.71
CA ARG A 133 9.68 18.50 11.89
C ARG A 133 10.06 19.81 12.58
N GLN A 134 9.41 20.93 12.23
CA GLN A 134 9.65 22.22 12.88
C GLN A 134 9.26 22.18 14.37
N ALA A 135 8.13 21.56 14.69
CA ALA A 135 7.73 21.39 16.09
C ALA A 135 8.72 20.50 16.87
N ALA A 136 9.13 19.36 16.28
CA ALA A 136 10.11 18.44 16.86
C ALA A 136 11.48 19.10 17.08
N GLY A 137 11.90 20.00 16.18
CA GLY A 137 13.18 20.72 16.29
C GLY A 137 13.29 21.67 17.47
N ARG A 138 12.16 21.97 18.16
CA ARG A 138 12.17 22.73 19.42
C ARG A 138 12.54 21.87 20.63
N HIS A 139 12.53 20.55 20.50
CA HIS A 139 12.69 19.61 21.60
C HIS A 139 13.76 18.55 21.33
N LEU A 140 14.16 18.33 20.08
CA LEU A 140 15.07 17.28 19.68
C LEU A 140 16.31 17.85 18.96
N PRO A 141 17.47 17.20 19.10
CA PRO A 141 18.67 17.51 18.33
C PRO A 141 18.42 17.40 16.81
N LYS A 142 19.17 18.18 16.02
CA LYS A 142 18.97 18.29 14.58
C LYS A 142 19.06 16.93 13.86
N GLU A 143 19.99 16.08 14.23
CA GLU A 143 20.20 14.75 13.67
C GLU A 143 18.99 13.79 13.83
N TRP A 144 18.04 14.14 14.69
CA TRP A 144 16.83 13.36 14.93
C TRP A 144 15.61 13.88 14.14
N TYR A 145 15.37 15.18 14.15
CA TYR A 145 14.17 15.76 13.50
C TYR A 145 14.38 16.04 12.01
N ASP A 146 15.63 16.26 11.59
CA ASP A 146 15.99 16.56 10.19
C ASP A 146 16.55 15.34 9.45
N ARG A 147 16.38 14.16 10.02
CA ARG A 147 16.84 12.90 9.44
C ARG A 147 16.10 12.61 8.13
N GLU A 148 16.83 12.11 7.13
CA GLU A 148 16.24 11.56 5.92
C GLU A 148 15.25 10.43 6.24
N LYS A 149 14.12 10.41 5.53
CA LYS A 149 13.11 9.38 5.73
C LYS A 149 13.64 8.03 5.25
N LEU A 150 13.94 7.14 6.17
CA LEU A 150 14.20 5.73 5.89
C LEU A 150 12.88 4.96 6.05
N GLY A 151 12.51 4.17 5.01
CA GLY A 151 11.42 3.21 5.14
C GLY A 151 11.84 2.00 6.00
N PHE A 152 10.92 1.04 6.17
CA PHE A 152 11.23 -0.28 6.72
C PHE A 152 11.36 -1.29 5.57
N PRO A 153 12.48 -1.32 4.84
CA PRO A 153 12.64 -2.19 3.70
C PRO A 153 12.73 -3.64 4.14
N VAL A 154 11.72 -4.43 3.77
CA VAL A 154 11.79 -5.89 3.87
C VAL A 154 12.49 -6.42 2.61
N PRO A 155 13.52 -7.27 2.72
CA PRO A 155 14.31 -7.72 1.58
C PRO A 155 13.61 -8.81 0.75
N ILE A 156 12.31 -8.67 0.50
CA ILE A 156 11.48 -9.64 -0.26
C ILE A 156 12.09 -9.92 -1.64
N LYS A 157 12.63 -8.89 -2.30
CA LYS A 157 13.30 -9.05 -3.60
C LYS A 157 14.46 -10.02 -3.53
N LYS A 158 15.29 -9.93 -2.46
CA LYS A 158 16.42 -10.82 -2.25
C LYS A 158 15.91 -12.22 -1.93
N TRP A 159 14.98 -12.36 -0.98
CA TRP A 159 14.43 -13.65 -0.57
C TRP A 159 13.84 -14.43 -1.74
N LEU A 160 13.00 -13.81 -2.56
CA LEU A 160 12.37 -14.50 -3.69
C LEU A 160 13.35 -14.88 -4.81
N ARG A 161 14.60 -14.43 -4.74
CA ARG A 161 15.70 -14.85 -5.63
C ARG A 161 16.66 -15.86 -4.98
N GLU A 162 16.47 -16.18 -3.72
CA GLU A 162 17.17 -17.29 -3.05
C GLU A 162 16.40 -18.59 -3.31
N GLU A 163 17.09 -19.63 -3.76
CA GLU A 163 16.51 -20.92 -4.16
C GLU A 163 15.59 -21.51 -3.08
N LYS A 164 15.97 -21.42 -1.81
CA LYS A 164 15.18 -21.91 -0.67
C LYS A 164 13.81 -21.26 -0.61
N PHE A 165 13.74 -19.94 -0.68
CA PHE A 165 12.47 -19.21 -0.58
C PHE A 165 11.65 -19.31 -1.86
N TYR A 166 12.29 -19.29 -3.02
CA TYR A 166 11.64 -19.56 -4.29
C TYR A 166 10.93 -20.90 -4.28
N LYS A 167 11.64 -22.00 -3.94
CA LYS A 167 11.05 -23.35 -3.88
C LYS A 167 9.90 -23.44 -2.88
N TYR A 168 10.05 -22.78 -1.72
CA TYR A 168 9.01 -22.78 -0.70
C TYR A 168 7.74 -22.05 -1.17
N VAL A 169 7.85 -20.84 -1.68
CA VAL A 169 6.68 -20.10 -2.20
C VAL A 169 6.06 -20.80 -3.39
N ARG A 170 6.89 -21.33 -4.30
CA ARG A 170 6.43 -22.10 -5.46
C ARG A 170 5.62 -23.34 -5.03
N SER A 171 6.08 -24.09 -4.03
CA SER A 171 5.36 -25.25 -3.50
C SER A 171 4.00 -24.90 -2.86
N VAL A 172 3.84 -23.68 -2.33
CA VAL A 172 2.54 -23.18 -1.88
C VAL A 172 1.62 -22.92 -3.05
N PHE A 173 2.12 -22.35 -4.15
CA PHE A 173 1.32 -22.12 -5.35
C PHE A 173 0.93 -23.38 -6.11
N GLU A 174 1.65 -24.48 -5.91
CA GLU A 174 1.33 -25.81 -6.49
C GLU A 174 0.23 -26.57 -5.75
N ARG A 175 -0.23 -26.07 -4.59
CA ARG A 175 -1.28 -26.76 -3.81
C ARG A 175 -2.64 -26.72 -4.51
N ASP A 176 -3.41 -27.80 -4.43
CA ASP A 176 -4.69 -27.98 -5.12
C ASP A 176 -5.70 -26.85 -4.83
N TYR A 177 -5.77 -26.37 -3.59
CA TYR A 177 -6.71 -25.30 -3.23
C TYR A 177 -6.42 -23.96 -3.94
N VAL A 178 -5.18 -23.72 -4.38
CA VAL A 178 -4.81 -22.48 -5.08
C VAL A 178 -5.52 -22.40 -6.41
N SER A 179 -5.68 -23.54 -7.10
CA SER A 179 -6.40 -23.62 -8.37
C SER A 179 -7.89 -23.27 -8.28
N GLN A 180 -8.46 -23.25 -7.08
CA GLN A 180 -9.85 -22.79 -6.86
C GLN A 180 -10.00 -21.29 -7.10
N PHE A 181 -8.99 -20.50 -6.78
CA PHE A 181 -9.03 -19.03 -6.82
C PHE A 181 -8.28 -18.45 -8.00
N PHE A 182 -7.17 -19.08 -8.37
CA PHE A 182 -6.20 -18.52 -9.30
C PHE A 182 -5.95 -19.42 -10.52
N ASP A 183 -5.52 -18.79 -11.59
CA ASP A 183 -4.85 -19.48 -12.70
C ASP A 183 -3.45 -19.90 -12.20
N GLN A 184 -3.32 -21.18 -11.89
CA GLN A 184 -2.12 -21.73 -11.27
C GLN A 184 -0.90 -21.65 -12.19
N ASP A 185 -1.08 -21.86 -13.49
CA ASP A 185 0.00 -21.78 -14.46
C ASP A 185 0.54 -20.35 -14.56
N ALA A 186 -0.36 -19.36 -14.57
CA ALA A 186 0.02 -17.95 -14.55
C ALA A 186 0.78 -17.57 -13.28
N LEU A 187 0.38 -18.09 -12.11
CA LEU A 187 1.11 -17.87 -10.84
C LEU A 187 2.49 -18.51 -10.86
N LEU A 188 2.60 -19.74 -11.31
CA LEU A 188 3.87 -20.46 -11.40
C LEU A 188 4.81 -19.76 -12.37
N LYS A 189 4.30 -19.33 -13.53
CA LYS A 189 5.07 -18.53 -14.48
C LYS A 189 5.56 -17.21 -13.86
N MET A 190 4.72 -16.52 -13.10
CA MET A 190 5.08 -15.25 -12.46
C MET A 190 6.22 -15.40 -11.46
N ILE A 191 6.19 -16.43 -10.61
CA ILE A 191 7.28 -16.68 -9.65
C ILE A 191 8.55 -17.15 -10.35
N ASP A 192 8.45 -17.99 -11.39
CA ASP A 192 9.59 -18.49 -12.15
C ASP A 192 10.30 -17.35 -12.92
N ASP A 193 9.55 -16.46 -13.56
CA ASP A 193 10.10 -15.28 -14.27
C ASP A 193 10.73 -14.28 -13.27
N ASN A 194 10.14 -14.11 -12.08
CA ASN A 194 10.72 -13.29 -11.02
C ASN A 194 12.04 -13.89 -10.48
N TYR A 195 12.09 -15.20 -10.25
CA TYR A 195 13.30 -15.90 -9.81
C TYR A 195 14.41 -15.82 -10.84
N ALA A 196 14.08 -16.01 -12.12
CA ALA A 196 15.02 -15.86 -13.24
C ALA A 196 15.46 -14.41 -13.49
N GLY A 197 14.90 -13.44 -12.78
CA GLY A 197 15.24 -12.02 -12.91
C GLY A 197 14.66 -11.33 -14.14
N LYS A 198 13.74 -11.96 -14.88
CA LYS A 198 13.06 -11.38 -16.03
C LYS A 198 12.06 -10.30 -15.66
N THR A 199 11.43 -10.43 -14.48
CA THR A 199 10.46 -9.48 -13.94
C THR A 199 10.79 -9.10 -12.50
N ASP A 200 10.10 -8.08 -11.97
CA ASP A 200 10.13 -7.71 -10.55
C ASP A 200 8.70 -7.70 -10.00
N ASP A 201 8.10 -8.88 -9.87
CA ASP A 201 6.73 -9.07 -9.37
C ASP A 201 6.68 -9.40 -7.86
N ARG A 202 7.73 -9.08 -7.11
CA ARG A 202 7.87 -9.42 -5.68
C ARG A 202 6.66 -9.05 -4.83
N ARG A 203 6.04 -7.88 -5.06
CA ARG A 203 4.85 -7.44 -4.29
C ARG A 203 3.62 -8.26 -4.63
N LYS A 204 3.42 -8.59 -5.89
CA LYS A 204 2.31 -9.43 -6.36
C LYS A 204 2.43 -10.85 -5.82
N ILE A 205 3.62 -11.45 -5.95
CA ILE A 205 3.92 -12.79 -5.42
C ILE A 205 3.66 -12.81 -3.91
N TRP A 206 4.17 -11.82 -3.17
CA TRP A 206 3.97 -11.72 -1.73
C TRP A 206 2.49 -11.60 -1.35
N THR A 207 1.71 -10.82 -2.09
CA THR A 207 0.27 -10.64 -1.86
C THR A 207 -0.49 -11.95 -2.03
N VAL A 208 -0.26 -12.65 -3.14
CA VAL A 208 -0.92 -13.95 -3.39
C VAL A 208 -0.46 -15.01 -2.39
N TYR A 209 0.83 -15.07 -2.10
CA TYR A 209 1.39 -15.98 -1.09
C TYR A 209 0.76 -15.75 0.29
N SER A 210 0.62 -14.49 0.72
CA SER A 210 -0.02 -14.15 2.00
C SER A 210 -1.49 -14.56 2.02
N PHE A 211 -2.23 -14.38 0.93
CA PHE A 211 -3.59 -14.88 0.78
C PHE A 211 -3.64 -16.40 0.94
N CYS A 212 -2.76 -17.13 0.27
CA CYS A 212 -2.71 -18.59 0.35
C CYS A 212 -2.45 -19.07 1.78
N LEU A 213 -1.58 -18.41 2.53
CA LEU A 213 -1.31 -18.76 3.93
C LEU A 213 -2.51 -18.46 4.83
N LEU A 214 -3.16 -17.31 4.66
CA LEU A 214 -4.35 -16.94 5.43
C LEU A 214 -5.51 -17.92 5.19
N TYR A 215 -5.72 -18.33 3.95
CA TYR A 215 -6.77 -19.27 3.59
C TYR A 215 -6.60 -20.64 4.24
N THR A 216 -5.36 -21.07 4.46
CA THR A 216 -5.04 -22.37 5.08
C THR A 216 -4.81 -22.29 6.59
N SER A 217 -4.85 -21.09 7.18
CA SER A 217 -4.72 -20.93 8.63
C SER A 217 -6.02 -21.35 9.32
N PRO A 218 -5.96 -22.17 10.38
CA PRO A 218 -7.15 -22.45 11.17
C PRO A 218 -7.71 -21.15 11.75
N SER A 219 -9.03 -20.97 11.63
CA SER A 219 -9.78 -19.83 12.20
C SER A 219 -9.90 -19.97 13.71
#